data_6b76c6dbeba258982f98abf6bb415e4e
#
_entry.id   6b76c6dbeba258982f98abf6bb415e4e
#
_cell.length_a   1.000
_cell.length_b   1.000
_cell.length_c   1.000
_cell.angle_alpha   90.00
_cell.angle_beta   90.00
_cell.angle_gamma   90.00
#
_symmetry.space_group_name_H-M   'P 1'
#
loop_
_entity.id
_entity.type
_entity.pdbx_description
1 polymer ?
#
loop_
_entity_poly.entity_id
_entity_poly.type
_entity_poly.pdbx_seq_one_letter_code
_entity_poly.pdbx_strand_id
1 'polypeptide(L)'
;MTTKTTRFDTFIRSCTAGKGESFTHTRIPDKALEVYGGAYVVPNGSEEELLETYYEKVFVKGELEYMTEKQLIEDGPMLIDVDLRYNTTVTERLHTDDHTLDLVMLHMDKLVQFVDIADEQEVDVFVLQKKSVNILDTKTKDGIHIIVGLKVHKGIQAMVREAALSELGELWSDLPV
;
A
#
# COMPACT_ATOMS: atom_id res chain seq x y z
N MET A 1 16.01 26.98 11.99
CA MET A 1 16.14 25.78 12.84
C MET A 1 16.87 24.72 12.04
N THR A 2 18.06 24.31 12.46
CA THR A 2 18.80 23.23 11.78
C THR A 2 18.08 21.91 12.08
N THR A 3 17.44 21.35 11.08
CA THR A 3 16.82 20.01 11.14
C THR A 3 17.91 19.01 11.54
N LYS A 4 17.73 18.41 12.70
CA LYS A 4 18.67 17.42 13.22
C LYS A 4 18.55 16.18 12.35
N THR A 5 19.60 15.88 11.57
CA THR A 5 19.64 14.66 10.73
C THR A 5 19.34 13.44 11.59
N THR A 6 18.31 12.67 11.27
CA THR A 6 17.95 11.47 12.02
C THR A 6 18.82 10.27 11.63
N ARG A 7 18.78 9.19 12.43
CA ARG A 7 19.43 7.92 12.09
C ARG A 7 18.87 7.38 10.77
N PHE A 8 17.55 7.48 10.55
CA PHE A 8 16.91 7.15 9.28
C PHE A 8 17.46 7.95 8.11
N ASP A 9 17.58 9.29 8.24
CA ASP A 9 18.11 10.13 7.14
C ASP A 9 19.56 9.77 6.79
N THR A 10 20.35 9.36 7.77
CA THR A 10 21.73 8.90 7.55
C THR A 10 21.72 7.56 6.80
N PHE A 11 20.91 6.60 7.25
CA PHE A 11 20.79 5.29 6.63
C PHE A 11 20.31 5.42 5.19
N ILE A 12 19.18 6.12 4.95
CA ILE A 12 18.59 6.20 3.61
C ILE A 12 19.51 6.95 2.62
N ARG A 13 20.29 7.92 3.07
CA ARG A 13 21.32 8.56 2.22
C ARG A 13 22.39 7.60 1.76
N SER A 14 22.81 6.67 2.62
CA SER A 14 23.82 5.65 2.24
C SER A 14 23.29 4.70 1.16
N CYS A 15 21.96 4.56 1.06
CA CYS A 15 21.26 3.72 0.09
C CYS A 15 20.89 4.48 -1.21
N THR A 16 21.34 5.71 -1.42
CA THR A 16 20.95 6.50 -2.61
C THR A 16 21.35 5.79 -3.90
N ALA A 17 20.38 5.56 -4.78
CA ALA A 17 20.59 4.91 -6.07
C ALA A 17 21.41 5.82 -7.02
N GLY A 18 22.33 5.23 -7.75
CA GLY A 18 23.07 5.90 -8.81
C GLY A 18 22.16 6.25 -10.01
N LYS A 19 22.64 7.16 -10.86
CA LYS A 19 21.89 7.56 -12.06
C LYS A 19 21.68 6.37 -13.01
N GLY A 20 20.41 5.99 -13.24
CA GLY A 20 20.05 4.86 -14.10
C GLY A 20 20.13 3.49 -13.42
N GLU A 21 20.46 3.46 -12.14
CA GLU A 21 20.45 2.23 -11.34
C GLU A 21 19.02 1.80 -11.02
N SER A 22 18.79 0.49 -10.95
CA SER A 22 17.54 -0.05 -10.45
C SER A 22 17.44 0.25 -8.95
N PHE A 23 16.25 0.60 -8.49
CA PHE A 23 16.00 0.95 -7.09
C PHE A 23 14.99 -0.01 -6.45
N THR A 24 15.00 -0.10 -5.14
CA THR A 24 14.05 -0.86 -4.32
C THR A 24 13.00 0.03 -3.68
N HIS A 25 13.35 1.26 -3.35
CA HIS A 25 12.48 2.21 -2.67
C HIS A 25 12.53 3.59 -3.33
N THR A 26 11.45 4.37 -3.17
CA THR A 26 11.44 5.79 -3.49
C THR A 26 10.94 6.60 -2.29
N ARG A 27 11.37 7.86 -2.23
CA ARG A 27 10.93 8.83 -1.25
C ARG A 27 10.16 9.93 -1.95
N ILE A 28 8.92 10.17 -1.54
CA ILE A 28 8.09 11.23 -2.09
C ILE A 28 8.52 12.56 -1.43
N PRO A 29 8.83 13.60 -2.21
CA PRO A 29 9.26 14.87 -1.65
C PRO A 29 8.09 15.61 -1.00
N ASP A 30 8.36 16.24 0.13
CA ASP A 30 7.47 17.21 0.76
C ASP A 30 8.25 18.50 1.08
N LYS A 31 7.94 19.59 0.38
CA LYS A 31 8.63 20.86 0.53
C LYS A 31 8.34 21.52 1.87
N ALA A 32 7.14 21.34 2.42
CA ALA A 32 6.74 21.94 3.69
C ALA A 32 7.49 21.31 4.88
N LEU A 33 7.83 20.02 4.74
CA LEU A 33 8.56 19.25 5.74
C LEU A 33 10.07 19.16 5.45
N GLU A 34 10.55 19.86 4.42
CA GLU A 34 11.95 19.78 3.95
C GLU A 34 12.41 18.34 3.63
N VAL A 35 11.46 17.47 3.21
CA VAL A 35 11.73 16.09 2.80
C VAL A 35 12.12 16.09 1.33
N TYR A 36 13.34 15.65 1.03
CA TYR A 36 13.84 15.52 -0.34
C TYR A 36 13.47 14.17 -0.92
N GLY A 37 12.93 14.19 -2.14
CA GLY A 37 12.65 12.98 -2.91
C GLY A 37 13.92 12.28 -3.38
N GLY A 38 13.79 11.00 -3.73
CA GLY A 38 14.91 10.23 -4.25
C GLY A 38 14.53 8.78 -4.52
N ALA A 39 15.47 8.07 -5.17
CA ALA A 39 15.42 6.63 -5.35
C ALA A 39 16.57 5.98 -4.56
N TYR A 40 16.32 4.81 -3.99
CA TYR A 40 17.23 4.16 -3.06
C TYR A 40 17.32 2.67 -3.34
N VAL A 41 18.50 2.10 -3.14
CA VAL A 41 18.76 0.66 -3.18
C VAL A 41 19.03 0.23 -1.74
N VAL A 42 18.03 -0.29 -1.07
CA VAL A 42 18.23 -0.90 0.25
C VAL A 42 18.89 -2.26 0.01
N PRO A 43 20.09 -2.50 0.56
CA PRO A 43 20.78 -3.77 0.36
C PRO A 43 20.03 -4.93 1.02
N ASN A 44 20.08 -6.10 0.41
CA ASN A 44 19.54 -7.31 1.02
C ASN A 44 20.19 -7.54 2.41
N GLY A 45 19.37 -7.82 3.40
CA GLY A 45 19.79 -7.98 4.79
C GLY A 45 19.89 -6.68 5.59
N SER A 46 19.55 -5.53 4.99
CA SER A 46 19.44 -4.24 5.68
C SER A 46 17.99 -3.79 5.91
N GLU A 47 17.04 -4.67 5.63
CA GLU A 47 15.59 -4.39 5.78
C GLU A 47 15.25 -4.13 7.26
N GLU A 48 15.85 -4.89 8.19
CA GLU A 48 15.63 -4.70 9.62
C GLU A 48 16.10 -3.31 10.07
N GLU A 49 17.30 -2.87 9.65
CA GLU A 49 17.80 -1.53 9.96
C GLU A 49 16.93 -0.42 9.34
N LEU A 50 16.42 -0.63 8.11
CA LEU A 50 15.44 0.27 7.50
C LEU A 50 14.20 0.40 8.38
N LEU A 51 13.59 -0.73 8.74
CA LEU A 51 12.36 -0.77 9.52
C LEU A 51 12.54 -0.17 10.92
N GLU A 52 13.63 -0.50 11.63
CA GLU A 52 13.93 0.08 12.95
C GLU A 52 14.08 1.60 12.89
N THR A 53 14.89 2.09 11.95
CA THR A 53 15.16 3.53 11.83
C THR A 53 13.94 4.30 11.34
N TYR A 54 13.12 3.70 10.46
CA TYR A 54 11.84 4.24 10.03
C TYR A 54 10.84 4.30 11.19
N TYR A 55 10.72 3.21 11.95
CA TYR A 55 9.87 3.14 13.14
C TYR A 55 10.23 4.22 14.16
N GLU A 56 11.54 4.36 14.46
CA GLU A 56 12.01 5.40 15.39
C GLU A 56 11.63 6.80 14.90
N LYS A 57 11.80 7.09 13.60
CA LYS A 57 11.48 8.39 13.03
C LYS A 57 9.99 8.69 13.05
N VAL A 58 9.18 7.75 12.52
CA VAL A 58 7.76 8.00 12.27
C VAL A 58 6.90 7.76 13.51
N PHE A 59 7.10 6.61 14.19
CA PHE A 59 6.20 6.21 15.28
C PHE A 59 6.67 6.68 16.66
N VAL A 60 7.98 6.78 16.88
CA VAL A 60 8.51 7.23 18.17
C VAL A 60 8.64 8.75 18.21
N LYS A 61 9.19 9.37 17.16
CA LYS A 61 9.39 10.82 17.10
C LYS A 61 8.21 11.59 16.50
N GLY A 62 7.27 10.90 15.82
CA GLY A 62 6.11 11.51 15.17
C GLY A 62 6.47 12.35 13.94
N GLU A 63 7.64 12.13 13.34
CA GLU A 63 8.06 12.82 12.12
C GLU A 63 7.43 12.18 10.90
N LEU A 64 6.88 12.98 9.98
CA LEU A 64 6.30 12.45 8.75
C LEU A 64 7.38 11.99 7.77
N GLU A 65 7.11 10.86 7.11
CA GLU A 65 7.98 10.29 6.10
C GLU A 65 7.13 9.57 5.03
N TYR A 66 7.52 9.70 3.77
CA TYR A 66 6.76 9.16 2.65
C TYR A 66 7.65 8.25 1.79
N MET A 67 7.89 7.05 2.28
CA MET A 67 8.60 6.01 1.53
C MET A 67 7.62 5.10 0.79
N THR A 68 8.01 4.68 -0.41
CA THR A 68 7.32 3.62 -1.15
C THR A 68 8.32 2.53 -1.50
N GLU A 69 7.90 1.29 -1.37
CA GLU A 69 8.66 0.13 -1.83
C GLU A 69 8.27 -0.20 -3.27
N LYS A 70 9.24 -0.54 -4.10
CA LYS A 70 8.98 -0.98 -5.46
C LYS A 70 8.46 -2.40 -5.44
N GLN A 71 7.29 -2.61 -6.00
CA GLN A 71 6.74 -3.96 -6.15
C GLN A 71 7.69 -4.85 -6.97
N LEU A 72 7.91 -6.07 -6.50
CA LEU A 72 8.70 -7.07 -7.20
C LEU A 72 8.07 -7.41 -8.55
N ILE A 73 8.93 -7.59 -9.58
CA ILE A 73 8.46 -7.76 -10.96
C ILE A 73 7.82 -9.13 -11.18
N GLU A 74 8.36 -10.17 -10.56
CA GLU A 74 7.93 -11.55 -10.76
C GLU A 74 6.96 -12.00 -9.68
N ASP A 75 7.43 -12.07 -8.45
CA ASP A 75 6.65 -12.54 -7.30
C ASP A 75 6.68 -11.50 -6.19
N GLY A 76 5.54 -11.17 -5.66
CA GLY A 76 5.42 -10.23 -4.54
C GLY A 76 4.11 -10.43 -3.78
N PRO A 77 3.89 -9.70 -2.69
CA PRO A 77 2.61 -9.73 -2.01
C PRO A 77 1.51 -9.30 -2.97
N MET A 78 0.33 -9.89 -2.83
CA MET A 78 -0.81 -9.45 -3.63
C MET A 78 -1.31 -8.11 -3.07
N LEU A 79 -1.32 -7.10 -3.93
CA LEU A 79 -1.77 -5.74 -3.59
C LEU A 79 -3.12 -5.48 -4.25
N ILE A 80 -4.09 -5.04 -3.45
CA ILE A 80 -5.42 -4.64 -3.91
C ILE A 80 -5.59 -3.17 -3.54
N ASP A 81 -5.78 -2.32 -4.54
CA ASP A 81 -5.98 -0.89 -4.37
C ASP A 81 -7.35 -0.50 -4.94
N VAL A 82 -8.26 -0.06 -4.09
CA VAL A 82 -9.60 0.38 -4.45
C VAL A 82 -9.72 1.88 -4.26
N ASP A 83 -9.92 2.62 -5.34
CA ASP A 83 -10.08 4.08 -5.37
C ASP A 83 -11.57 4.40 -5.60
N LEU A 84 -12.28 4.69 -4.51
CA LEU A 84 -13.71 5.02 -4.52
C LEU A 84 -13.91 6.51 -4.83
N ARG A 85 -14.86 6.81 -5.71
CA ARG A 85 -15.14 8.17 -6.16
C ARG A 85 -16.63 8.45 -6.10
N TYR A 86 -16.98 9.35 -5.20
CA TYR A 86 -18.36 9.74 -4.95
C TYR A 86 -18.64 11.18 -5.38
N ASN A 87 -19.91 11.54 -5.43
CA ASN A 87 -20.36 12.93 -5.57
C ASN A 87 -19.87 13.76 -4.36
N THR A 88 -19.64 15.05 -4.56
CA THR A 88 -19.21 16.01 -3.52
C THR A 88 -20.17 16.12 -2.33
N THR A 89 -21.41 15.67 -2.47
CA THR A 89 -22.40 15.62 -1.38
C THR A 89 -22.09 14.53 -0.34
N VAL A 90 -21.24 13.55 -0.69
CA VAL A 90 -20.79 12.50 0.23
C VAL A 90 -19.66 13.07 1.10
N THR A 91 -19.92 13.23 2.38
CA THR A 91 -18.99 13.82 3.35
C THR A 91 -18.41 12.82 4.33
N GLU A 92 -18.95 11.60 4.33
CA GLU A 92 -18.54 10.52 5.22
C GLU A 92 -18.27 9.24 4.43
N ARG A 93 -17.58 8.30 5.06
CA ARG A 93 -17.30 6.98 4.48
C ARG A 93 -18.60 6.20 4.32
N LEU A 94 -18.81 5.63 3.14
CA LEU A 94 -20.00 4.83 2.84
C LEU A 94 -19.74 3.33 3.01
N HIS A 95 -18.53 2.85 2.68
CA HIS A 95 -18.20 1.45 2.90
C HIS A 95 -17.98 1.15 4.38
N THR A 96 -18.35 -0.05 4.79
CA THR A 96 -18.21 -0.57 6.14
C THR A 96 -17.05 -1.57 6.24
N ASP A 97 -16.78 -2.05 7.43
CA ASP A 97 -15.83 -3.14 7.64
C ASP A 97 -16.31 -4.44 6.98
N ASP A 98 -17.62 -4.67 6.91
CA ASP A 98 -18.21 -5.84 6.20
C ASP A 98 -17.92 -5.75 4.70
N HIS A 99 -18.11 -4.60 4.05
CA HIS A 99 -17.74 -4.40 2.65
C HIS A 99 -16.24 -4.68 2.41
N THR A 100 -15.40 -4.26 3.35
CA THR A 100 -13.95 -4.52 3.26
C THR A 100 -13.64 -6.00 3.41
N LEU A 101 -14.30 -6.68 4.34
CA LEU A 101 -14.16 -8.13 4.52
C LEU A 101 -14.63 -8.90 3.29
N ASP A 102 -15.79 -8.55 2.73
CA ASP A 102 -16.32 -9.14 1.50
C ASP A 102 -15.34 -8.99 0.34
N LEU A 103 -14.70 -7.82 0.21
CA LEU A 103 -13.66 -7.59 -0.80
C LEU A 103 -12.45 -8.50 -0.61
N VAL A 104 -11.99 -8.67 0.63
CA VAL A 104 -10.89 -9.59 0.97
C VAL A 104 -11.29 -11.03 0.60
N MET A 105 -12.45 -11.47 1.07
CA MET A 105 -12.95 -12.84 0.83
C MET A 105 -13.11 -13.13 -0.66
N LEU A 106 -13.68 -12.17 -1.43
CA LEU A 106 -13.79 -12.31 -2.88
C LEU A 106 -12.43 -12.52 -3.55
N HIS A 107 -11.42 -11.73 -3.17
CA HIS A 107 -10.08 -11.90 -3.74
C HIS A 107 -9.42 -13.22 -3.32
N MET A 108 -9.61 -13.64 -2.08
CA MET A 108 -9.09 -14.93 -1.60
C MET A 108 -9.78 -16.11 -2.30
N ASP A 109 -11.10 -16.05 -2.50
CA ASP A 109 -11.86 -17.07 -3.24
C ASP A 109 -11.40 -17.18 -4.71
N LYS A 110 -11.03 -16.07 -5.33
CA LYS A 110 -10.44 -16.10 -6.67
C LYS A 110 -9.01 -16.61 -6.65
N LEU A 111 -8.22 -16.23 -5.65
CA LEU A 111 -6.81 -16.63 -5.55
C LEU A 111 -6.65 -18.15 -5.42
N VAL A 112 -7.45 -18.81 -4.59
CA VAL A 112 -7.38 -20.27 -4.41
C VAL A 112 -7.74 -21.07 -5.66
N GLN A 113 -8.31 -20.43 -6.69
CA GLN A 113 -8.56 -21.08 -7.98
C GLN A 113 -7.27 -21.17 -8.83
N PHE A 114 -6.23 -20.41 -8.50
CA PHE A 114 -4.99 -20.32 -9.25
C PHE A 114 -3.75 -20.76 -8.46
N VAL A 115 -3.87 -20.81 -7.12
CA VAL A 115 -2.75 -21.12 -6.22
C VAL A 115 -3.22 -22.10 -5.16
N ASP A 116 -2.47 -23.18 -4.98
CA ASP A 116 -2.69 -24.10 -3.87
C ASP A 116 -2.18 -23.47 -2.58
N ILE A 117 -3.10 -23.22 -1.66
CA ILE A 117 -2.80 -22.78 -0.29
C ILE A 117 -3.11 -23.96 0.61
N ALA A 118 -2.14 -24.37 1.43
CA ALA A 118 -2.36 -25.50 2.35
C ALA A 118 -3.46 -25.14 3.37
N ASP A 119 -4.32 -26.10 3.71
CA ASP A 119 -5.48 -25.88 4.60
C ASP A 119 -5.12 -25.29 5.97
N GLU A 120 -3.91 -25.57 6.46
CA GLU A 120 -3.41 -25.07 7.74
C GLU A 120 -2.55 -23.80 7.61
N GLN A 121 -2.40 -23.26 6.40
CA GLN A 121 -1.59 -22.06 6.18
C GLN A 121 -2.37 -20.82 6.58
N GLU A 122 -1.93 -20.15 7.62
CA GLU A 122 -2.41 -18.81 7.96
C GLU A 122 -1.85 -17.78 6.96
N VAL A 123 -2.71 -16.89 6.50
CA VAL A 123 -2.37 -15.83 5.57
C VAL A 123 -2.71 -14.49 6.22
N ASP A 124 -1.69 -13.71 6.51
CA ASP A 124 -1.88 -12.36 7.03
C ASP A 124 -2.46 -11.46 5.94
N VAL A 125 -3.50 -10.72 6.28
CA VAL A 125 -4.09 -9.69 5.40
C VAL A 125 -4.09 -8.36 6.13
N PHE A 126 -3.39 -7.39 5.56
CA PHE A 126 -3.30 -6.04 6.10
C PHE A 126 -4.24 -5.12 5.34
N VAL A 127 -5.16 -4.48 6.05
CA VAL A 127 -6.09 -3.51 5.48
C VAL A 127 -5.72 -2.11 5.97
N LEU A 128 -5.47 -1.22 5.02
CA LEU A 128 -5.15 0.18 5.27
C LEU A 128 -6.25 1.06 4.69
N GLN A 129 -6.79 1.93 5.51
CA GLN A 129 -7.82 2.88 5.12
C GLN A 129 -7.40 4.30 5.54
N LYS A 130 -7.83 5.29 4.79
CA LYS A 130 -7.68 6.68 5.21
C LYS A 130 -8.50 6.94 6.47
N LYS A 131 -8.05 7.87 7.30
CA LYS A 131 -8.80 8.26 8.51
C LYS A 131 -10.20 8.79 8.18
N SER A 132 -10.33 9.49 7.06
CA SER A 132 -11.58 10.09 6.58
C SER A 132 -11.56 10.20 5.06
N VAL A 133 -12.72 10.42 4.46
CA VAL A 133 -12.83 10.75 3.03
C VAL A 133 -12.10 12.05 2.69
N ASN A 134 -11.66 12.17 1.45
CA ASN A 134 -11.01 13.36 0.93
C ASN A 134 -11.97 14.10 -0.01
N ILE A 135 -12.52 15.22 0.46
CA ILE A 135 -13.45 16.06 -0.29
C ILE A 135 -12.66 17.01 -1.18
N LEU A 136 -12.85 16.91 -2.49
CA LEU A 136 -12.27 17.76 -3.50
C LEU A 136 -13.37 18.62 -4.16
N ASP A 137 -12.98 19.60 -4.94
CA ASP A 137 -13.93 20.53 -5.60
C ASP A 137 -14.95 19.81 -6.53
N THR A 138 -14.54 18.70 -7.13
CA THR A 138 -15.37 18.00 -8.13
C THR A 138 -15.85 16.61 -7.72
N LYS A 139 -15.29 16.04 -6.65
CA LYS A 139 -15.61 14.69 -6.16
C LYS A 139 -15.12 14.47 -4.75
N THR A 140 -15.72 13.52 -4.07
CA THR A 140 -15.18 12.96 -2.83
C THR A 140 -14.47 11.65 -3.14
N LYS A 141 -13.28 11.48 -2.58
CA LYS A 141 -12.48 10.27 -2.71
C LYS A 141 -12.38 9.53 -1.40
N ASP A 142 -12.48 8.21 -1.47
CA ASP A 142 -12.07 7.30 -0.41
C ASP A 142 -11.25 6.16 -1.01
N GLY A 143 -10.72 5.26 -0.21
CA GLY A 143 -9.95 4.15 -0.74
C GLY A 143 -9.55 3.16 0.33
N ILE A 144 -9.34 1.94 -0.14
CA ILE A 144 -8.91 0.80 0.64
C ILE A 144 -7.67 0.22 -0.03
N HIS A 145 -6.59 0.04 0.74
CA HIS A 145 -5.41 -0.69 0.32
C HIS A 145 -5.34 -2.00 1.11
N ILE A 146 -5.22 -3.11 0.41
CA ILE A 146 -5.11 -4.43 1.03
C ILE A 146 -3.82 -5.06 0.57
N ILE A 147 -3.07 -5.61 1.53
CA ILE A 147 -1.85 -6.38 1.28
C ILE A 147 -2.09 -7.78 1.79
N VAL A 148 -2.11 -8.75 0.88
CA VAL A 148 -2.17 -10.17 1.23
C VAL A 148 -0.75 -10.70 1.33
N GLY A 149 -0.37 -11.27 2.47
CA GLY A 149 0.96 -11.75 2.81
C GLY A 149 1.39 -13.04 2.09
N LEU A 150 0.94 -13.23 0.85
CA LEU A 150 1.33 -14.32 -0.02
C LEU A 150 2.16 -13.80 -1.19
N LYS A 151 3.28 -14.48 -1.46
CA LYS A 151 4.04 -14.26 -2.69
C LYS A 151 3.28 -14.84 -3.87
N VAL A 152 2.81 -13.98 -4.77
CA VAL A 152 2.02 -14.37 -5.93
C VAL A 152 2.62 -13.72 -7.18
N HIS A 153 2.79 -14.53 -8.23
CA HIS A 153 3.27 -14.00 -9.51
C HIS A 153 2.29 -12.96 -10.07
N LYS A 154 2.81 -11.86 -10.60
CA LYS A 154 1.99 -10.73 -11.09
C LYS A 154 0.93 -11.12 -12.12
N GLY A 155 1.19 -12.15 -12.94
CA GLY A 155 0.21 -12.68 -13.89
C GLY A 155 -1.00 -13.28 -13.19
N ILE A 156 -0.79 -14.00 -12.10
CA ILE A 156 -1.88 -14.54 -11.25
C ILE A 156 -2.63 -13.40 -10.57
N GLN A 157 -1.91 -12.40 -10.03
CA GLN A 157 -2.55 -11.20 -9.45
C GLN A 157 -3.48 -10.51 -10.47
N ALA A 158 -3.07 -10.40 -11.73
CA ALA A 158 -3.91 -9.83 -12.79
C ALA A 158 -5.14 -10.70 -13.08
N MET A 159 -5.01 -12.03 -13.11
CA MET A 159 -6.13 -12.95 -13.30
C MET A 159 -7.13 -12.87 -12.14
N VAL A 160 -6.64 -12.87 -10.90
CA VAL A 160 -7.48 -12.70 -9.69
C VAL A 160 -8.23 -11.38 -9.75
N ARG A 161 -7.54 -10.28 -10.11
CA ARG A 161 -8.15 -8.96 -10.26
C ARG A 161 -9.29 -8.96 -11.28
N GLU A 162 -9.08 -9.50 -12.48
CA GLU A 162 -10.11 -9.55 -13.52
C GLU A 162 -11.30 -10.39 -13.07
N ALA A 163 -11.07 -11.53 -12.42
CA ALA A 163 -12.13 -12.38 -11.88
C ALA A 163 -12.92 -11.67 -10.75
N ALA A 164 -12.24 -10.99 -9.84
CA ALA A 164 -12.89 -10.24 -8.77
C ALA A 164 -13.70 -9.04 -9.30
N LEU A 165 -13.17 -8.28 -10.27
CA LEU A 165 -13.87 -7.15 -10.85
C LEU A 165 -15.20 -7.52 -11.51
N SER A 166 -15.33 -8.73 -12.06
CA SER A 166 -16.57 -9.19 -12.68
C SER A 166 -17.72 -9.38 -11.68
N GLU A 167 -17.41 -9.56 -10.39
CA GLU A 167 -18.38 -9.82 -9.33
C GLU A 167 -18.53 -8.66 -8.34
N LEU A 168 -17.54 -7.75 -8.30
CA LEU A 168 -17.50 -6.65 -7.32
C LEU A 168 -18.73 -5.73 -7.40
N GLY A 169 -19.25 -5.46 -8.60
CA GLY A 169 -20.41 -4.61 -8.80
C GLY A 169 -21.71 -5.21 -8.22
N GLU A 170 -21.82 -6.53 -8.19
CA GLU A 170 -22.94 -7.22 -7.54
C GLU A 170 -22.76 -7.25 -6.03
N LEU A 171 -21.53 -7.55 -5.58
CA LEU A 171 -21.17 -7.62 -4.17
C LEU A 171 -21.40 -6.28 -3.45
N TRP A 172 -21.07 -5.17 -4.10
CA TRP A 172 -21.22 -3.82 -3.56
C TRP A 172 -22.38 -3.03 -4.17
N SER A 173 -23.47 -3.74 -4.54
CA SER A 173 -24.63 -3.15 -5.21
C SER A 173 -25.35 -2.07 -4.37
N ASP A 174 -25.12 -2.01 -3.07
CA ASP A 174 -25.64 -1.01 -2.14
C ASP A 174 -24.77 0.25 -2.05
N LEU A 175 -23.54 0.22 -2.61
CA LEU A 175 -22.67 1.38 -2.68
C LEU A 175 -22.88 2.16 -3.99
N PRO A 176 -22.93 3.49 -3.95
CA PRO A 176 -23.08 4.34 -5.13
C PRO A 176 -21.73 4.56 -5.85
N VAL A 177 -21.07 3.49 -6.25
CA VAL A 177 -19.74 3.47 -6.89
C VAL A 177 -19.82 3.22 -8.38
#